data_6805dbf17fa6279b5b941f1af49c874f
#
_entry.id   6805dbf17fa6279b5b941f1af49c874f
#
_cell.length_a   1.000
_cell.length_b   1.000
_cell.length_c   1.000
_cell.angle_alpha   90.00
_cell.angle_beta   90.00
_cell.angle_gamma   90.00
#
_symmetry.space_group_name_H-M   'P 1'
#
loop_
_entity.id
_entity.type
_entity.pdbx_description
1 polymer ?
#
loop_
_entity_poly.entity_id
_entity_poly.type
_entity_poly.pdbx_seq_one_letter_code
_entity_poly.pdbx_strand_id
1 'polypeptide(L)'
;MAGKILGTTVYYDADCNLSKLEGKKITVLGYGSQGHAHALNLKENGFDVTIGLRAGSKSWKDAEEAGLPVKETAEAVKGADIVMVLIPDELQADVYAKDIAPNLKQGAYLAFAHGFNIHFGKIVPREDINVFMVAPKGPGHLVRRTYQEGSGVPCLYAVEKDPSGDTEEVALAWASGIGGGRSGILETNFKSETETDLFGEQAVLCGGVTELIKTGFEVLTEAGYEPVNAYFECLHEMKLIVDLIYEGGFQKMRNSISNTAEYGDYYAGPRVITPETKEAMKQILADIQSGKFADEFLADSKNGQKFLKEHREAAANHPIEPVGAELRNLMSWLK
;
A
#
# COMPACT_ATOMS: atom_id res chain seq x y z
N MET A 1 13.09 5.82 -23.41
CA MET A 1 13.41 7.17 -22.91
C MET A 1 12.31 7.59 -21.97
N ALA A 2 12.67 7.97 -20.75
CA ALA A 2 11.72 8.49 -19.77
C ALA A 2 10.85 9.58 -20.40
N GLY A 3 9.55 9.49 -20.19
CA GLY A 3 8.57 10.44 -20.70
C GLY A 3 8.10 11.40 -19.61
N LYS A 4 7.30 12.41 -19.95
CA LYS A 4 6.60 13.24 -18.97
C LYS A 4 5.08 13.13 -19.16
N ILE A 5 4.37 12.85 -18.09
CA ILE A 5 2.89 12.86 -18.05
C ILE A 5 2.49 13.95 -17.05
N LEU A 6 1.81 14.98 -17.53
CA LEU A 6 1.34 16.14 -16.73
C LEU A 6 2.44 16.77 -15.85
N GLY A 7 3.68 16.79 -16.35
CA GLY A 7 4.84 17.35 -15.64
C GLY A 7 5.63 16.36 -14.78
N THR A 8 5.12 15.18 -14.50
CA THR A 8 5.80 14.12 -13.74
C THR A 8 6.64 13.24 -14.68
N THR A 9 7.87 12.93 -14.29
CA THR A 9 8.73 11.98 -15.02
C THR A 9 8.20 10.56 -14.85
N VAL A 10 8.13 9.82 -15.96
CA VAL A 10 7.68 8.42 -15.97
C VAL A 10 8.73 7.56 -16.64
N TYR A 11 9.10 6.49 -15.97
CA TYR A 11 10.07 5.49 -16.45
C TYR A 11 9.36 4.16 -16.72
N TYR A 12 9.89 3.42 -17.70
CA TYR A 12 9.47 2.07 -18.03
C TYR A 12 10.66 1.10 -17.94
N ASP A 13 10.43 -0.20 -18.07
CA ASP A 13 11.51 -1.20 -17.97
C ASP A 13 12.71 -0.89 -18.86
N ALA A 14 12.48 -0.33 -20.05
CA ALA A 14 13.55 0.06 -20.98
C ALA A 14 14.43 1.24 -20.48
N ASP A 15 13.95 1.98 -19.49
CA ASP A 15 14.67 3.09 -18.88
C ASP A 15 15.40 2.67 -17.59
N CYS A 16 15.16 1.45 -17.11
CA CYS A 16 15.68 0.94 -15.85
C CYS A 16 16.83 -0.04 -16.08
N ASN A 17 17.87 0.06 -15.27
CA ASN A 17 19.03 -0.82 -15.35
C ASN A 17 19.03 -1.83 -14.19
N LEU A 18 18.48 -3.03 -14.42
CA LEU A 18 18.43 -4.10 -13.42
C LEU A 18 19.81 -4.55 -12.92
N SER A 19 20.90 -4.33 -13.71
CA SER A 19 22.24 -4.67 -13.26
C SER A 19 22.70 -3.91 -12.01
N LYS A 20 22.02 -2.81 -11.65
CA LYS A 20 22.27 -2.09 -10.39
C LYS A 20 21.95 -2.91 -9.14
N LEU A 21 21.17 -3.99 -9.30
CA LEU A 21 20.88 -4.95 -8.22
C LEU A 21 21.78 -6.21 -8.28
N GLU A 22 22.49 -6.44 -9.39
CA GLU A 22 23.35 -7.62 -9.54
C GLU A 22 24.48 -7.64 -8.51
N GLY A 23 24.71 -8.81 -7.91
CA GLY A 23 25.72 -9.02 -6.89
C GLY A 23 25.44 -8.35 -5.54
N LYS A 24 24.35 -7.59 -5.41
CA LYS A 24 23.94 -7.00 -4.13
C LYS A 24 23.19 -8.03 -3.27
N LYS A 25 23.51 -8.06 -1.99
CA LYS A 25 22.75 -8.81 -0.98
C LYS A 25 21.54 -8.00 -0.57
N ILE A 26 20.36 -8.49 -0.93
CA ILE A 26 19.09 -7.84 -0.67
C ILE A 26 18.44 -8.46 0.57
N THR A 27 18.05 -7.62 1.52
CA THR A 27 17.25 -8.03 2.68
C THR A 27 15.89 -7.35 2.62
N VAL A 28 14.83 -8.14 2.71
CA VAL A 28 13.46 -7.66 2.87
C VAL A 28 13.01 -7.96 4.31
N LEU A 29 12.72 -6.92 5.08
CA LEU A 29 12.23 -7.03 6.45
C LEU A 29 10.71 -7.09 6.47
N GLY A 30 10.17 -8.22 6.92
CA GLY A 30 8.74 -8.52 6.86
C GLY A 30 8.36 -9.39 5.65
N TYR A 31 7.36 -10.26 5.85
CA TYR A 31 6.81 -11.14 4.82
C TYR A 31 5.28 -11.09 4.84
N GLY A 32 4.77 -9.84 4.92
CA GLY A 32 3.35 -9.52 4.79
C GLY A 32 2.95 -9.24 3.35
N SER A 33 1.92 -8.41 3.15
CA SER A 33 1.35 -8.11 1.83
C SER A 33 2.39 -7.64 0.81
N GLN A 34 3.16 -6.59 1.11
CA GLN A 34 4.21 -6.10 0.21
C GLN A 34 5.46 -6.98 0.26
N GLY A 35 5.86 -7.44 1.46
CA GLY A 35 7.12 -8.16 1.66
C GLY A 35 7.24 -9.43 0.82
N HIS A 36 6.19 -10.25 0.77
CA HIS A 36 6.20 -11.46 -0.05
C HIS A 36 6.28 -11.13 -1.55
N ALA A 37 5.55 -10.09 -2.00
CA ALA A 37 5.51 -9.71 -3.40
C ALA A 37 6.87 -9.18 -3.88
N HIS A 38 7.48 -8.23 -3.15
CA HIS A 38 8.79 -7.70 -3.47
C HIS A 38 9.84 -8.81 -3.49
N ALA A 39 9.88 -9.62 -2.44
CA ALA A 39 10.88 -10.68 -2.32
C ALA A 39 10.79 -11.73 -3.43
N LEU A 40 9.58 -12.21 -3.74
CA LEU A 40 9.39 -13.23 -4.76
C LEU A 40 9.63 -12.69 -6.17
N ASN A 41 9.18 -11.47 -6.47
CA ASN A 41 9.40 -10.88 -7.79
C ASN A 41 10.90 -10.63 -8.05
N LEU A 42 11.64 -10.14 -7.06
CA LEU A 42 13.10 -9.98 -7.16
C LEU A 42 13.83 -11.31 -7.27
N LYS A 43 13.43 -12.32 -6.48
CA LYS A 43 13.99 -13.68 -6.57
C LYS A 43 13.80 -14.28 -7.95
N GLU A 44 12.63 -14.12 -8.56
CA GLU A 44 12.35 -14.62 -9.91
C GLU A 44 13.18 -13.89 -11.00
N ASN A 45 13.65 -12.66 -10.72
CA ASN A 45 14.65 -11.99 -11.54
C ASN A 45 16.10 -12.45 -11.29
N GLY A 46 16.31 -13.42 -10.38
CA GLY A 46 17.62 -14.01 -10.10
C GLY A 46 18.43 -13.26 -9.03
N PHE A 47 17.85 -12.33 -8.28
CA PHE A 47 18.54 -11.61 -7.23
C PHE A 47 18.65 -12.42 -5.92
N ASP A 48 19.72 -12.16 -5.15
CA ASP A 48 19.98 -12.78 -3.84
C ASP A 48 19.15 -12.09 -2.74
N VAL A 49 17.99 -12.66 -2.43
CA VAL A 49 17.02 -12.10 -1.47
C VAL A 49 16.96 -12.94 -0.20
N THR A 50 17.18 -12.30 0.93
CA THR A 50 16.99 -12.86 2.28
C THR A 50 15.82 -12.16 2.97
N ILE A 51 14.98 -12.91 3.67
CA ILE A 51 13.90 -12.38 4.50
C ILE A 51 14.39 -12.18 5.93
N GLY A 52 14.14 -11.00 6.49
CA GLY A 52 14.37 -10.70 7.90
C GLY A 52 13.06 -10.69 8.68
N LEU A 53 12.93 -11.54 9.69
CA LEU A 53 11.76 -11.64 10.55
C LEU A 53 12.14 -11.63 12.02
N ARG A 54 11.19 -11.28 12.90
CA ARG A 54 11.33 -11.50 14.33
C ARG A 54 11.27 -12.98 14.65
N ALA A 55 11.95 -13.41 15.71
CA ALA A 55 11.82 -14.77 16.23
C ALA A 55 10.34 -15.13 16.47
N GLY A 56 9.94 -16.33 16.07
CA GLY A 56 8.57 -16.82 16.22
C GLY A 56 7.53 -16.14 15.32
N SER A 57 7.95 -15.46 14.26
CA SER A 57 7.02 -14.91 13.26
C SER A 57 6.20 -16.01 12.60
N LYS A 58 4.90 -15.81 12.46
CA LYS A 58 4.01 -16.75 11.76
C LYS A 58 4.38 -16.92 10.29
N SER A 59 4.92 -15.88 9.64
CA SER A 59 5.32 -15.89 8.24
C SER A 59 6.69 -16.56 7.98
N TRP A 60 7.35 -17.07 9.03
CA TRP A 60 8.67 -17.71 8.89
C TRP A 60 8.61 -18.91 7.96
N LYS A 61 7.69 -19.81 8.28
CA LYS A 61 7.48 -21.03 7.51
C LYS A 61 7.05 -20.75 6.06
N ASP A 62 6.14 -19.80 5.87
CA ASP A 62 5.64 -19.44 4.53
C ASP A 62 6.78 -18.92 3.63
N ALA A 63 7.71 -18.14 4.19
CA ALA A 63 8.86 -17.62 3.45
C ALA A 63 9.87 -18.74 3.10
N GLU A 64 10.12 -19.68 4.05
CA GLU A 64 10.97 -20.85 3.79
C GLU A 64 10.35 -21.79 2.74
N GLU A 65 9.05 -22.06 2.82
CA GLU A 65 8.33 -22.87 1.82
C GLU A 65 8.34 -22.23 0.42
N ALA A 66 8.36 -20.89 0.35
CA ALA A 66 8.58 -20.16 -0.90
C ALA A 66 10.04 -20.18 -1.40
N GLY A 67 10.92 -20.88 -0.66
CA GLY A 67 12.33 -21.07 -1.00
C GLY A 67 13.20 -19.83 -0.79
N LEU A 68 12.83 -18.96 0.15
CA LEU A 68 13.62 -17.79 0.54
C LEU A 68 14.42 -18.11 1.82
N PRO A 69 15.71 -17.73 1.89
CA PRO A 69 16.45 -17.77 3.16
C PRO A 69 15.78 -16.84 4.18
N VAL A 70 15.57 -17.31 5.40
CA VAL A 70 14.99 -16.52 6.49
C VAL A 70 15.97 -16.43 7.66
N LYS A 71 16.12 -15.23 8.21
CA LYS A 71 16.96 -14.92 9.36
C LYS A 71 16.24 -14.01 10.33
N GLU A 72 16.71 -13.94 11.57
CA GLU A 72 16.27 -12.87 12.46
C GLU A 72 16.72 -11.50 11.93
N THR A 73 15.93 -10.47 12.20
CA THR A 73 16.09 -9.13 11.62
C THR A 73 17.52 -8.61 11.68
N ALA A 74 18.15 -8.62 12.85
CA ALA A 74 19.53 -8.12 13.01
C ALA A 74 20.55 -8.89 12.15
N GLU A 75 20.42 -10.22 12.09
CA GLU A 75 21.30 -11.08 11.29
C GLU A 75 21.04 -10.95 9.77
N ALA A 76 19.79 -10.69 9.38
CA ALA A 76 19.44 -10.46 8.00
C ALA A 76 20.01 -9.13 7.47
N VAL A 77 20.00 -8.08 8.30
CA VAL A 77 20.55 -6.76 7.97
C VAL A 77 22.08 -6.79 7.87
N LYS A 78 22.73 -7.63 8.66
CA LYS A 78 24.19 -7.67 8.74
C LYS A 78 24.84 -8.07 7.40
N GLY A 79 25.55 -7.12 6.82
CA GLY A 79 26.21 -7.30 5.52
C GLY A 79 25.30 -7.18 4.30
N ALA A 80 24.03 -6.83 4.46
CA ALA A 80 23.15 -6.47 3.36
C ALA A 80 23.59 -5.18 2.66
N ASP A 81 23.46 -5.17 1.34
CA ASP A 81 23.67 -3.97 0.52
C ASP A 81 22.42 -3.11 0.47
N ILE A 82 21.27 -3.75 0.37
CA ILE A 82 19.95 -3.10 0.34
C ILE A 82 19.08 -3.73 1.44
N VAL A 83 18.47 -2.89 2.25
CA VAL A 83 17.50 -3.29 3.29
C VAL A 83 16.17 -2.61 2.99
N MET A 84 15.20 -3.36 2.53
CA MET A 84 13.83 -2.91 2.31
C MET A 84 12.98 -3.18 3.56
N VAL A 85 12.43 -2.14 4.16
CA VAL A 85 11.65 -2.21 5.41
C VAL A 85 10.16 -2.30 5.09
N LEU A 86 9.59 -3.50 5.24
CA LEU A 86 8.18 -3.82 4.93
C LEU A 86 7.44 -4.45 6.13
N ILE A 87 7.86 -4.08 7.33
CA ILE A 87 7.13 -4.37 8.58
C ILE A 87 6.14 -3.25 8.87
N PRO A 88 5.12 -3.46 9.74
CA PRO A 88 4.15 -2.42 10.11
C PRO A 88 4.81 -1.12 10.56
N ASP A 89 4.26 0.02 10.11
CA ASP A 89 4.86 1.34 10.31
C ASP A 89 5.10 1.68 11.77
N GLU A 90 4.18 1.30 12.64
CA GLU A 90 4.25 1.53 14.08
C GLU A 90 5.40 0.78 14.77
N LEU A 91 5.97 -0.24 14.11
CA LEU A 91 7.07 -1.03 14.66
C LEU A 91 8.43 -0.61 14.07
N GLN A 92 8.43 0.09 12.94
CA GLN A 92 9.65 0.35 12.18
C GLN A 92 10.68 1.16 12.96
N ALA A 93 10.27 2.19 13.68
CA ALA A 93 11.20 3.05 14.42
C ALA A 93 11.97 2.29 15.53
N ASP A 94 11.26 1.45 16.29
CA ASP A 94 11.86 0.64 17.36
C ASP A 94 12.78 -0.44 16.77
N VAL A 95 12.34 -1.13 15.72
CA VAL A 95 13.15 -2.14 15.01
C VAL A 95 14.35 -1.49 14.33
N TYR A 96 14.17 -0.31 13.75
CA TYR A 96 15.28 0.46 13.18
C TYR A 96 16.37 0.77 14.23
N ALA A 97 15.98 1.32 15.35
CA ALA A 97 16.92 1.68 16.40
C ALA A 97 17.66 0.47 16.99
N LYS A 98 16.94 -0.64 17.19
CA LYS A 98 17.46 -1.83 17.86
C LYS A 98 18.23 -2.77 16.92
N ASP A 99 17.64 -3.10 15.78
CA ASP A 99 18.10 -4.22 14.95
C ASP A 99 18.66 -3.78 13.59
N ILE A 100 18.24 -2.62 13.04
CA ILE A 100 18.65 -2.17 11.70
C ILE A 100 19.86 -1.25 11.79
N ALA A 101 19.73 -0.09 12.43
CA ALA A 101 20.78 0.93 12.43
C ALA A 101 22.15 0.45 12.92
N PRO A 102 22.25 -0.38 13.99
CA PRO A 102 23.55 -0.91 14.44
C PRO A 102 24.22 -1.89 13.48
N ASN A 103 23.43 -2.54 12.61
CA ASN A 103 23.88 -3.58 11.69
C ASN A 103 23.99 -3.16 10.23
N LEU A 104 23.51 -1.95 9.88
CA LEU A 104 23.67 -1.39 8.54
C LEU A 104 25.15 -1.10 8.26
N LYS A 105 25.67 -1.67 7.19
CA LYS A 105 27.02 -1.33 6.71
C LYS A 105 27.08 0.10 6.16
N GLN A 106 28.26 0.65 6.11
CA GLN A 106 28.50 1.94 5.48
C GLN A 106 28.11 1.91 4.00
N GLY A 107 27.44 2.94 3.51
CA GLY A 107 27.01 3.06 2.13
C GLY A 107 25.85 2.13 1.75
N ALA A 108 25.20 1.43 2.71
CA ALA A 108 24.03 0.63 2.43
C ALA A 108 22.85 1.48 1.96
N TYR A 109 21.93 0.82 1.27
CA TYR A 109 20.65 1.41 0.87
C TYR A 109 19.56 0.96 1.85
N LEU A 110 18.88 1.94 2.46
CA LEU A 110 17.71 1.74 3.29
C LEU A 110 16.47 2.14 2.49
N ALA A 111 15.55 1.21 2.31
CA ALA A 111 14.44 1.39 1.42
C ALA A 111 13.09 1.15 2.12
N PHE A 112 12.05 1.79 1.62
CA PHE A 112 10.68 1.73 2.13
C PHE A 112 9.69 1.59 0.98
N ALA A 113 8.47 1.09 1.27
CA ALA A 113 7.36 1.13 0.33
C ALA A 113 6.31 2.20 0.66
N HIS A 114 6.48 2.89 1.78
CA HIS A 114 5.68 4.04 2.24
C HIS A 114 6.57 4.98 3.04
N GLY A 115 6.35 6.27 2.90
CA GLY A 115 7.27 7.28 3.44
C GLY A 115 7.06 7.65 4.91
N PHE A 116 6.11 7.05 5.63
CA PHE A 116 5.65 7.43 6.97
C PHE A 116 6.77 7.75 7.96
N ASN A 117 7.64 6.80 8.23
CA ASN A 117 8.66 6.95 9.27
C ASN A 117 9.76 7.95 8.92
N ILE A 118 10.07 8.12 7.64
CA ILE A 118 11.04 9.10 7.15
C ILE A 118 10.41 10.50 7.17
N HIS A 119 9.22 10.65 6.55
CA HIS A 119 8.54 11.94 6.43
C HIS A 119 8.22 12.56 7.81
N PHE A 120 7.71 11.76 8.75
CA PHE A 120 7.41 12.25 10.11
C PHE A 120 8.62 12.22 11.08
N GLY A 121 9.82 11.97 10.56
CA GLY A 121 11.06 12.03 11.36
C GLY A 121 11.16 10.98 12.46
N LYS A 122 10.42 9.87 12.35
CA LYS A 122 10.47 8.77 13.33
C LYS A 122 11.70 7.88 13.13
N ILE A 123 12.23 7.84 11.90
CA ILE A 123 13.51 7.24 11.53
C ILE A 123 14.38 8.32 10.90
N VAL A 124 15.58 8.51 11.44
CA VAL A 124 16.60 9.42 10.90
C VAL A 124 17.85 8.60 10.58
N PRO A 125 18.03 8.20 9.30
CA PRO A 125 19.20 7.43 8.88
C PRO A 125 20.49 8.25 8.96
N ARG A 126 21.63 7.56 9.23
CA ARG A 126 22.98 8.17 9.22
C ARG A 126 23.24 8.82 7.85
N GLU A 127 24.18 9.77 7.83
CA GLU A 127 24.52 10.53 6.60
C GLU A 127 25.18 9.69 5.50
N ASP A 128 25.79 8.57 5.87
CA ASP A 128 26.43 7.62 4.95
C ASP A 128 25.46 6.61 4.34
N ILE A 129 24.18 6.66 4.65
CA ILE A 129 23.15 5.71 4.19
C ILE A 129 22.35 6.33 3.04
N ASN A 130 22.24 5.60 1.96
CA ASN A 130 21.32 5.92 0.86
C ASN A 130 19.88 5.61 1.29
N VAL A 131 18.95 6.51 1.00
CA VAL A 131 17.53 6.32 1.40
C VAL A 131 16.63 6.54 0.21
N PHE A 132 15.84 5.53 -0.11
CA PHE A 132 14.85 5.61 -1.18
C PHE A 132 13.51 4.94 -0.82
N MET A 133 12.51 5.24 -1.60
CA MET A 133 11.20 4.62 -1.52
C MET A 133 10.79 4.08 -2.89
N VAL A 134 10.14 2.92 -2.88
CA VAL A 134 9.39 2.38 -4.02
C VAL A 134 8.04 1.93 -3.52
N ALA A 135 7.01 2.69 -3.85
CA ALA A 135 5.64 2.53 -3.39
C ALA A 135 4.73 2.04 -4.53
N PRO A 136 4.46 0.72 -4.64
CA PRO A 136 3.46 0.21 -5.58
C PRO A 136 2.08 0.74 -5.22
N LYS A 137 1.33 1.24 -6.20
CA LYS A 137 -0.03 1.76 -5.99
C LYS A 137 -1.06 0.64 -6.10
N GLY A 138 -0.97 -0.29 -5.15
CA GLY A 138 -1.88 -1.42 -5.00
C GLY A 138 -1.44 -2.39 -3.91
N PRO A 139 -2.36 -3.21 -3.40
CA PRO A 139 -2.06 -4.23 -2.38
C PRO A 139 -1.00 -5.23 -2.87
N GLY A 140 -0.16 -5.73 -1.96
CA GLY A 140 0.95 -6.61 -2.32
C GLY A 140 0.55 -7.89 -3.04
N HIS A 141 -0.59 -8.50 -2.71
CA HIS A 141 -1.09 -9.67 -3.45
C HIS A 141 -1.42 -9.35 -4.92
N LEU A 142 -1.82 -8.12 -5.24
CA LEU A 142 -1.99 -7.67 -6.62
C LEU A 142 -0.65 -7.41 -7.29
N VAL A 143 0.32 -6.81 -6.59
CA VAL A 143 1.69 -6.64 -7.10
C VAL A 143 2.28 -7.99 -7.51
N ARG A 144 2.05 -9.05 -6.71
CA ARG A 144 2.50 -10.40 -7.03
C ARG A 144 1.74 -11.00 -8.21
N ARG A 145 0.42 -10.96 -8.18
CA ARG A 145 -0.42 -11.56 -9.21
C ARG A 145 -0.20 -10.93 -10.59
N THR A 146 -0.25 -9.60 -10.67
CA THR A 146 -0.05 -8.90 -11.94
C THR A 146 1.35 -9.14 -12.50
N TYR A 147 2.37 -9.25 -11.64
CA TYR A 147 3.73 -9.62 -12.05
C TYR A 147 3.75 -11.01 -12.70
N GLN A 148 3.10 -12.01 -12.09
CA GLN A 148 3.01 -13.37 -12.63
C GLN A 148 2.23 -13.44 -13.96
N GLU A 149 1.24 -12.56 -14.13
CA GLU A 149 0.46 -12.40 -15.35
C GLU A 149 1.21 -11.65 -16.48
N GLY A 150 2.46 -11.22 -16.24
CA GLY A 150 3.27 -10.48 -17.21
C GLY A 150 2.96 -8.98 -17.28
N SER A 151 2.08 -8.48 -16.43
CA SER A 151 1.79 -7.06 -16.23
C SER A 151 2.45 -6.53 -14.94
N GLY A 152 2.05 -5.36 -14.45
CA GLY A 152 2.59 -4.80 -13.23
C GLY A 152 1.68 -3.75 -12.60
N VAL A 153 1.90 -3.45 -11.34
CA VAL A 153 1.26 -2.34 -10.64
C VAL A 153 2.15 -1.10 -10.79
N PRO A 154 1.62 0.06 -11.17
CA PRO A 154 2.40 1.30 -11.20
C PRO A 154 3.05 1.60 -9.86
N CYS A 155 4.29 2.10 -9.88
CA CYS A 155 5.04 2.44 -8.68
C CYS A 155 5.34 3.94 -8.64
N LEU A 156 5.28 4.53 -7.45
CA LEU A 156 5.96 5.79 -7.18
C LEU A 156 7.35 5.49 -6.63
N TYR A 157 8.36 6.30 -6.99
CA TYR A 157 9.67 6.25 -6.35
C TYR A 157 10.11 7.62 -5.89
N ALA A 158 10.92 7.64 -4.85
CA ALA A 158 11.53 8.86 -4.32
C ALA A 158 12.91 8.57 -3.74
N VAL A 159 13.81 9.54 -3.83
CA VAL A 159 15.13 9.52 -3.18
C VAL A 159 15.15 10.58 -2.08
N GLU A 160 15.49 10.20 -0.85
CA GLU A 160 15.65 11.11 0.29
C GLU A 160 17.11 11.45 0.56
N LYS A 161 18.01 10.46 0.47
CA LYS A 161 19.46 10.63 0.63
C LYS A 161 20.22 9.85 -0.43
N ASP A 162 21.23 10.47 -0.99
CA ASP A 162 22.04 9.88 -2.06
C ASP A 162 23.55 10.15 -1.88
N PRO A 163 24.18 9.68 -0.80
CA PRO A 163 25.62 9.82 -0.63
C PRO A 163 26.46 9.04 -1.63
N SER A 164 25.93 7.99 -2.28
CA SER A 164 26.62 7.21 -3.31
C SER A 164 26.55 7.83 -4.71
N GLY A 165 25.54 8.68 -4.98
CA GLY A 165 25.28 9.28 -6.29
C GLY A 165 24.60 8.35 -7.29
N ASP A 166 24.08 7.18 -6.86
CA ASP A 166 23.39 6.21 -7.73
C ASP A 166 22.08 5.67 -7.12
N THR A 167 21.58 6.30 -6.08
CA THR A 167 20.38 5.85 -5.35
C THR A 167 19.14 5.83 -6.24
N GLU A 168 19.00 6.80 -7.15
CA GLU A 168 17.92 6.83 -8.13
C GLU A 168 17.93 5.61 -9.05
N GLU A 169 19.12 5.26 -9.59
CA GLU A 169 19.24 4.10 -10.46
C GLU A 169 18.91 2.79 -9.74
N VAL A 170 19.29 2.67 -8.46
CA VAL A 170 18.95 1.51 -7.61
C VAL A 170 17.44 1.46 -7.32
N ALA A 171 16.80 2.60 -7.04
CA ALA A 171 15.37 2.68 -6.82
C ALA A 171 14.57 2.29 -8.07
N LEU A 172 14.97 2.79 -9.24
CA LEU A 172 14.37 2.45 -10.53
C LEU A 172 14.56 0.97 -10.87
N ALA A 173 15.76 0.42 -10.62
CA ALA A 173 16.03 -1.01 -10.79
C ALA A 173 15.15 -1.88 -9.87
N TRP A 174 14.97 -1.45 -8.60
CA TRP A 174 14.06 -2.13 -7.68
C TRP A 174 12.60 -2.10 -8.18
N ALA A 175 12.12 -0.91 -8.56
CA ALA A 175 10.73 -0.74 -9.04
C ALA A 175 10.45 -1.56 -10.30
N SER A 176 11.40 -1.60 -11.26
CA SER A 176 11.32 -2.48 -12.44
C SER A 176 11.38 -3.95 -12.03
N GLY A 177 12.30 -4.32 -11.13
CA GLY A 177 12.46 -5.69 -10.64
C GLY A 177 11.21 -6.28 -9.98
N ILE A 178 10.35 -5.45 -9.40
CA ILE A 178 9.06 -5.90 -8.86
C ILE A 178 7.90 -5.79 -9.87
N GLY A 179 8.16 -5.34 -11.11
CA GLY A 179 7.20 -5.28 -12.22
C GLY A 179 6.59 -3.90 -12.48
N GLY A 180 6.97 -2.87 -11.72
CA GLY A 180 6.43 -1.50 -11.88
C GLY A 180 6.71 -0.88 -13.24
N GLY A 181 7.86 -1.18 -13.84
CA GLY A 181 8.24 -0.64 -15.15
C GLY A 181 7.37 -1.12 -16.33
N ARG A 182 6.59 -2.17 -16.14
CA ARG A 182 5.60 -2.63 -17.13
C ARG A 182 4.36 -1.72 -17.23
N SER A 183 4.09 -0.96 -16.16
CA SER A 183 2.93 -0.06 -16.07
C SER A 183 3.33 1.41 -15.96
N GLY A 184 4.53 1.68 -15.45
CA GLY A 184 5.09 3.00 -15.26
C GLY A 184 5.58 3.22 -13.82
N ILE A 185 6.76 3.82 -13.73
CA ILE A 185 7.39 4.22 -12.48
C ILE A 185 7.45 5.75 -12.49
N LEU A 186 6.80 6.39 -11.54
CA LEU A 186 6.63 7.83 -11.48
C LEU A 186 7.50 8.43 -10.37
N GLU A 187 8.19 9.49 -10.70
CA GLU A 187 8.97 10.27 -9.75
C GLU A 187 8.06 11.03 -8.77
N THR A 188 8.41 11.00 -7.48
CA THR A 188 7.74 11.75 -6.42
C THR A 188 8.75 12.13 -5.31
N ASN A 189 8.27 12.51 -4.14
CA ASN A 189 9.06 12.71 -2.94
C ASN A 189 8.36 12.09 -1.73
N PHE A 190 9.10 11.85 -0.65
CA PHE A 190 8.57 11.21 0.57
C PHE A 190 7.36 11.94 1.15
N LYS A 191 7.39 13.27 1.17
CA LYS A 191 6.27 14.08 1.67
C LYS A 191 5.00 13.85 0.85
N SER A 192 5.08 14.05 -0.46
CA SER A 192 3.91 13.96 -1.34
C SER A 192 3.32 12.56 -1.34
N GLU A 193 4.16 11.53 -1.44
CA GLU A 193 3.69 10.15 -1.38
C GLU A 193 2.97 9.88 -0.05
N THR A 194 3.63 10.17 1.08
CA THR A 194 3.07 9.87 2.40
C THR A 194 1.75 10.59 2.67
N GLU A 195 1.70 11.90 2.40
CA GLU A 195 0.49 12.68 2.67
C GLU A 195 -0.67 12.29 1.77
N THR A 196 -0.42 12.02 0.48
CA THR A 196 -1.48 11.64 -0.46
C THR A 196 -1.95 10.20 -0.29
N ASP A 197 -1.07 9.28 0.07
CA ASP A 197 -1.41 7.89 0.37
C ASP A 197 -2.29 7.81 1.62
N LEU A 198 -1.85 8.40 2.73
CA LEU A 198 -2.63 8.49 3.98
C LEU A 198 -3.99 9.17 3.76
N PHE A 199 -4.03 10.25 2.98
CA PHE A 199 -5.30 10.91 2.67
C PHE A 199 -6.20 10.00 1.83
N GLY A 200 -5.66 9.38 0.79
CA GLY A 200 -6.41 8.51 -0.12
C GLY A 200 -7.05 7.34 0.62
N GLU A 201 -6.30 6.66 1.49
CA GLU A 201 -6.84 5.52 2.25
C GLU A 201 -7.86 5.95 3.32
N GLN A 202 -7.64 7.09 4.01
CA GLN A 202 -8.56 7.56 5.05
C GLN A 202 -9.85 8.14 4.48
N ALA A 203 -9.74 9.06 3.51
CA ALA A 203 -10.87 9.81 3.03
C ALA A 203 -11.67 9.10 1.93
N VAL A 204 -11.06 8.19 1.16
CA VAL A 204 -11.67 7.62 -0.06
C VAL A 204 -11.62 6.10 -0.06
N LEU A 205 -10.40 5.51 -0.16
CA LEU A 205 -10.20 4.10 -0.57
C LEU A 205 -10.59 3.08 0.50
N CYS A 206 -10.40 3.42 1.78
CA CYS A 206 -10.74 2.53 2.90
C CYS A 206 -11.79 3.18 3.79
N GLY A 207 -11.49 4.31 4.44
CA GLY A 207 -12.42 4.95 5.36
C GLY A 207 -13.71 5.43 4.68
N GLY A 208 -13.59 6.26 3.65
CA GLY A 208 -14.75 6.84 2.97
C GLY A 208 -15.67 5.79 2.35
N VAL A 209 -15.12 4.87 1.56
CA VAL A 209 -15.93 3.88 0.85
C VAL A 209 -16.59 2.87 1.81
N THR A 210 -15.91 2.45 2.87
CA THR A 210 -16.50 1.48 3.81
C THR A 210 -17.64 2.09 4.62
N GLU A 211 -17.50 3.34 5.06
CA GLU A 211 -18.61 4.04 5.75
C GLU A 211 -19.77 4.35 4.81
N LEU A 212 -19.52 4.69 3.54
CA LEU A 212 -20.58 4.87 2.53
C LEU A 212 -21.39 3.59 2.34
N ILE A 213 -20.71 2.45 2.15
CA ILE A 213 -21.34 1.14 1.97
C ILE A 213 -22.15 0.75 3.21
N LYS A 214 -21.55 0.87 4.39
CA LYS A 214 -22.18 0.54 5.66
C LYS A 214 -23.45 1.37 5.89
N THR A 215 -23.35 2.69 5.73
CA THR A 215 -24.49 3.60 5.88
C THR A 215 -25.60 3.29 4.88
N GLY A 216 -25.27 3.00 3.61
CA GLY A 216 -26.27 2.61 2.61
C GLY A 216 -27.01 1.32 2.99
N PHE A 217 -26.26 0.31 3.46
CA PHE A 217 -26.84 -0.95 3.94
C PHE A 217 -27.77 -0.73 5.15
N GLU A 218 -27.34 0.07 6.13
CA GLU A 218 -28.12 0.41 7.32
C GLU A 218 -29.43 1.11 6.94
N VAL A 219 -29.37 2.15 6.11
CA VAL A 219 -30.56 2.90 5.67
C VAL A 219 -31.59 1.99 4.99
N LEU A 220 -31.19 1.07 4.15
CA LEU A 220 -32.09 0.15 3.47
C LEU A 220 -32.70 -0.85 4.45
N THR A 221 -31.92 -1.45 5.34
CA THR A 221 -32.40 -2.44 6.30
C THR A 221 -33.32 -1.82 7.37
N GLU A 222 -33.01 -0.62 7.85
CA GLU A 222 -33.86 0.16 8.74
C GLU A 222 -35.22 0.52 8.11
N ALA A 223 -35.23 0.75 6.79
CA ALA A 223 -36.48 0.96 6.03
C ALA A 223 -37.28 -0.33 5.76
N GLY A 224 -36.76 -1.49 6.20
CA GLY A 224 -37.45 -2.78 6.10
C GLY A 224 -37.15 -3.58 4.84
N TYR A 225 -36.13 -3.18 4.06
CA TYR A 225 -35.68 -3.99 2.93
C TYR A 225 -34.86 -5.19 3.40
N GLU A 226 -34.92 -6.28 2.65
CA GLU A 226 -34.18 -7.50 2.94
C GLU A 226 -32.66 -7.24 2.92
N PRO A 227 -31.92 -7.71 3.96
CA PRO A 227 -30.47 -7.49 4.02
C PRO A 227 -29.69 -8.00 2.81
N VAL A 228 -30.18 -9.06 2.16
CA VAL A 228 -29.61 -9.60 0.92
C VAL A 228 -29.64 -8.57 -0.20
N ASN A 229 -30.78 -7.89 -0.40
CA ASN A 229 -30.91 -6.84 -1.41
C ASN A 229 -30.01 -5.65 -1.07
N ALA A 230 -30.01 -5.20 0.18
CA ALA A 230 -29.15 -4.11 0.64
C ALA A 230 -27.66 -4.42 0.42
N TYR A 231 -27.23 -5.66 0.63
CA TYR A 231 -25.86 -6.09 0.40
C TYR A 231 -25.47 -6.04 -1.09
N PHE A 232 -26.34 -6.56 -1.97
CA PHE A 232 -26.06 -6.53 -3.43
C PHE A 232 -25.95 -5.09 -3.93
N GLU A 233 -26.90 -4.24 -3.58
CA GLU A 233 -26.96 -2.85 -4.06
C GLU A 233 -25.85 -1.95 -3.50
N CYS A 234 -25.50 -2.11 -2.22
CA CYS A 234 -24.55 -1.20 -1.57
C CYS A 234 -23.10 -1.70 -1.58
N LEU A 235 -22.85 -3.02 -1.67
CA LEU A 235 -21.51 -3.58 -1.58
C LEU A 235 -21.10 -4.38 -2.81
N HIS A 236 -21.86 -5.42 -3.17
CA HIS A 236 -21.42 -6.35 -4.23
C HIS A 236 -21.26 -5.65 -5.58
N GLU A 237 -22.24 -4.87 -5.97
CA GLU A 237 -22.23 -4.17 -7.26
C GLU A 237 -21.21 -3.04 -7.32
N MET A 238 -20.78 -2.49 -6.18
CA MET A 238 -19.76 -1.45 -6.11
C MET A 238 -18.49 -1.83 -6.89
N LYS A 239 -18.04 -3.09 -6.80
CA LYS A 239 -16.87 -3.55 -7.54
C LYS A 239 -17.05 -3.38 -9.05
N LEU A 240 -18.20 -3.72 -9.59
CA LEU A 240 -18.48 -3.66 -11.02
C LEU A 240 -18.50 -2.21 -11.52
N ILE A 241 -19.04 -1.30 -10.73
CA ILE A 241 -19.02 0.14 -11.03
C ILE A 241 -17.58 0.69 -10.95
N VAL A 242 -16.82 0.29 -9.93
CA VAL A 242 -15.40 0.69 -9.78
C VAL A 242 -14.56 0.15 -10.94
N ASP A 243 -14.80 -1.07 -11.42
CA ASP A 243 -14.12 -1.62 -12.59
C ASP A 243 -14.34 -0.74 -13.84
N LEU A 244 -15.58 -0.30 -14.09
CA LEU A 244 -15.88 0.61 -15.21
C LEU A 244 -15.16 1.96 -15.08
N ILE A 245 -15.11 2.52 -13.88
CA ILE A 245 -14.36 3.76 -13.59
C ILE A 245 -12.86 3.54 -13.81
N TYR A 246 -12.32 2.44 -13.33
CA TYR A 246 -10.91 2.07 -13.48
C TYR A 246 -10.51 1.91 -14.95
N GLU A 247 -11.35 1.26 -15.74
CA GLU A 247 -11.08 0.97 -17.16
C GLU A 247 -11.19 2.19 -18.09
N GLY A 248 -12.02 3.17 -17.76
CA GLY A 248 -12.26 4.29 -18.70
C GLY A 248 -12.80 5.57 -18.08
N GLY A 249 -12.64 5.74 -16.76
CA GLY A 249 -13.05 6.93 -16.03
C GLY A 249 -14.57 7.05 -15.87
N PHE A 250 -14.99 8.18 -15.28
CA PHE A 250 -16.41 8.44 -15.02
C PHE A 250 -17.27 8.45 -16.29
N GLN A 251 -16.72 8.89 -17.41
CA GLN A 251 -17.46 8.91 -18.68
C GLN A 251 -17.81 7.50 -19.16
N LYS A 252 -16.85 6.54 -19.11
CA LYS A 252 -17.12 5.15 -19.48
C LYS A 252 -18.15 4.53 -18.55
N MET A 253 -18.02 4.74 -17.25
CA MET A 253 -18.97 4.23 -16.27
C MET A 253 -20.39 4.74 -16.58
N ARG A 254 -20.57 6.06 -16.74
CA ARG A 254 -21.88 6.67 -17.05
C ARG A 254 -22.47 6.20 -18.36
N ASN A 255 -21.66 6.06 -19.40
CA ASN A 255 -22.10 5.51 -20.69
C ASN A 255 -22.50 4.03 -20.64
N SER A 256 -22.11 3.32 -19.58
CA SER A 256 -22.35 1.87 -19.42
C SER A 256 -23.56 1.56 -18.52
N ILE A 257 -24.10 2.55 -17.83
CA ILE A 257 -25.27 2.41 -16.96
C ILE A 257 -26.55 2.98 -17.63
N SER A 258 -27.71 2.76 -17.01
CA SER A 258 -28.97 3.29 -17.52
C SER A 258 -29.08 4.81 -17.33
N ASN A 259 -29.89 5.47 -18.16
CA ASN A 259 -30.21 6.90 -17.99
C ASN A 259 -30.79 7.20 -16.61
N THR A 260 -31.52 6.27 -16.01
CA THR A 260 -32.08 6.38 -14.66
C THR A 260 -30.98 6.43 -13.62
N ALA A 261 -29.98 5.55 -13.74
CA ALA A 261 -28.85 5.50 -12.81
C ALA A 261 -27.95 6.74 -12.98
N GLU A 262 -27.68 7.15 -14.22
CA GLU A 262 -26.90 8.36 -14.51
C GLU A 262 -27.61 9.63 -13.99
N TYR A 263 -28.93 9.74 -14.17
CA TYR A 263 -29.69 10.84 -13.59
C TYR A 263 -29.61 10.85 -12.07
N GLY A 264 -29.73 9.68 -11.45
CA GLY A 264 -29.60 9.49 -10.01
C GLY A 264 -28.22 9.92 -9.48
N ASP A 265 -27.13 9.57 -10.20
CA ASP A 265 -25.76 9.98 -9.89
C ASP A 265 -25.66 11.51 -9.74
N TYR A 266 -26.10 12.25 -10.76
CA TYR A 266 -26.06 13.73 -10.72
C TYR A 266 -27.00 14.33 -9.67
N TYR A 267 -28.17 13.72 -9.45
CA TYR A 267 -29.19 14.24 -8.53
C TYR A 267 -28.84 13.97 -7.07
N ALA A 268 -28.35 12.77 -6.75
CA ALA A 268 -28.16 12.32 -5.37
C ALA A 268 -26.70 12.49 -4.88
N GLY A 269 -25.71 12.35 -5.78
CA GLY A 269 -24.30 12.41 -5.40
C GLY A 269 -23.93 13.64 -4.56
N PRO A 270 -24.29 14.88 -4.99
CA PRO A 270 -23.99 16.10 -4.22
C PRO A 270 -24.74 16.23 -2.90
N ARG A 271 -25.78 15.42 -2.68
CA ARG A 271 -26.53 15.39 -1.41
C ARG A 271 -25.90 14.43 -0.39
N VAL A 272 -25.14 13.45 -0.86
CA VAL A 272 -24.39 12.50 -0.04
C VAL A 272 -23.00 13.06 0.26
N ILE A 273 -22.28 13.52 -0.77
CA ILE A 273 -20.98 14.17 -0.63
C ILE A 273 -21.19 15.69 -0.71
N THR A 274 -21.45 16.27 0.44
CA THR A 274 -21.81 17.68 0.60
C THR A 274 -20.59 18.60 0.72
N PRO A 275 -20.75 19.92 0.71
CA PRO A 275 -19.67 20.86 1.03
C PRO A 275 -19.06 20.60 2.41
N GLU A 276 -19.84 20.19 3.40
CA GLU A 276 -19.37 19.85 4.75
C GLU A 276 -18.49 18.61 4.72
N THR A 277 -18.82 17.59 3.89
CA THR A 277 -17.94 16.43 3.66
C THR A 277 -16.58 16.87 3.11
N LYS A 278 -16.55 17.82 2.18
CA LYS A 278 -15.31 18.40 1.65
C LYS A 278 -14.49 19.11 2.73
N GLU A 279 -15.13 19.84 3.64
CA GLU A 279 -14.42 20.48 4.75
C GLU A 279 -13.87 19.45 5.74
N ALA A 280 -14.60 18.36 6.00
CA ALA A 280 -14.07 17.23 6.80
C ALA A 280 -12.82 16.59 6.13
N MET A 281 -12.85 16.38 4.82
CA MET A 281 -11.68 15.89 4.06
C MET A 281 -10.48 16.83 4.15
N LYS A 282 -10.70 18.17 4.10
CA LYS A 282 -9.62 19.15 4.31
C LYS A 282 -9.02 19.07 5.71
N GLN A 283 -9.86 18.84 6.73
CA GLN A 283 -9.38 18.66 8.09
C GLN A 283 -8.56 17.37 8.25
N ILE A 284 -8.98 16.27 7.63
CA ILE A 284 -8.21 15.01 7.58
C ILE A 284 -6.84 15.27 6.95
N LEU A 285 -6.79 15.98 5.82
CA LEU A 285 -5.52 16.32 5.19
C LEU A 285 -4.64 17.20 6.09
N ALA A 286 -5.22 18.18 6.77
CA ALA A 286 -4.48 19.04 7.70
C ALA A 286 -3.92 18.26 8.92
N ASP A 287 -4.68 17.30 9.45
CA ASP A 287 -4.23 16.43 10.54
C ASP A 287 -3.08 15.50 10.09
N ILE A 288 -3.10 15.04 8.82
CA ILE A 288 -1.99 14.31 8.23
C ILE A 288 -0.76 15.20 8.08
N GLN A 289 -0.90 16.36 7.44
CA GLN A 289 0.20 17.29 7.15
C GLN A 289 0.88 17.83 8.42
N SER A 290 0.12 18.01 9.48
CA SER A 290 0.67 18.44 10.79
C SER A 290 1.37 17.33 11.57
N GLY A 291 1.25 16.07 11.15
CA GLY A 291 1.73 14.89 11.87
C GLY A 291 0.82 14.45 13.04
N LYS A 292 -0.30 15.13 13.26
CA LYS A 292 -1.24 14.77 14.33
C LYS A 292 -1.75 13.33 14.20
N PHE A 293 -2.18 12.92 12.99
CA PHE A 293 -2.60 11.54 12.74
C PHE A 293 -1.47 10.54 13.06
N ALA A 294 -0.24 10.82 12.63
CA ALA A 294 0.90 9.95 12.88
C ALA A 294 1.17 9.79 14.39
N ASP A 295 1.10 10.86 15.13
CA ASP A 295 1.32 10.85 16.59
C ASP A 295 0.20 10.09 17.33
N GLU A 296 -1.06 10.26 16.93
CA GLU A 296 -2.20 9.54 17.49
C GLU A 296 -2.12 8.04 17.21
N PHE A 297 -1.81 7.64 15.96
CA PHE A 297 -1.63 6.25 15.56
C PHE A 297 -0.50 5.56 16.36
N LEU A 298 0.65 6.21 16.46
CA LEU A 298 1.79 5.67 17.21
C LEU A 298 1.51 5.63 18.72
N ALA A 299 0.73 6.56 19.26
CA ALA A 299 0.31 6.55 20.66
C ALA A 299 -0.65 5.37 20.93
N ASP A 300 -1.62 5.11 20.06
CA ASP A 300 -2.51 3.95 20.18
C ASP A 300 -1.71 2.64 20.13
N SER A 301 -0.74 2.54 19.22
CA SER A 301 0.14 1.37 19.13
C SER A 301 0.88 1.12 20.45
N LYS A 302 1.48 2.15 21.05
CA LYS A 302 2.18 2.05 22.33
C LYS A 302 1.24 1.70 23.50
N ASN A 303 -0.03 2.09 23.40
CA ASN A 303 -1.09 1.76 24.37
C ASN A 303 -1.79 0.43 24.11
N GLY A 304 -1.19 -0.45 23.33
CA GLY A 304 -1.68 -1.80 23.05
C GLY A 304 -2.74 -1.87 21.96
N GLN A 305 -2.81 -0.88 21.08
CA GLN A 305 -3.74 -0.80 19.94
C GLN A 305 -5.22 -0.85 20.39
N LYS A 306 -5.56 -0.10 21.42
CA LYS A 306 -6.91 -0.13 22.01
C LYS A 306 -7.96 0.35 21.01
N PHE A 307 -7.76 1.52 20.40
CA PHE A 307 -8.65 2.08 19.38
C PHE A 307 -8.82 1.09 18.21
N LEU A 308 -7.71 0.60 17.68
CA LEU A 308 -7.73 -0.31 16.53
C LEU A 308 -8.45 -1.63 16.85
N LYS A 309 -8.26 -2.20 18.04
CA LYS A 309 -8.91 -3.45 18.47
C LYS A 309 -10.41 -3.28 18.67
N GLU A 310 -10.85 -2.21 19.34
CA GLU A 310 -12.26 -1.90 19.56
C GLU A 310 -13.01 -1.73 18.24
N HIS A 311 -12.41 -1.01 17.27
CA HIS A 311 -13.03 -0.81 15.95
C HIS A 311 -13.02 -2.07 15.09
N ARG A 312 -12.00 -2.92 15.20
CA ARG A 312 -12.00 -4.24 14.53
C ARG A 312 -13.09 -5.14 15.06
N GLU A 313 -13.31 -5.15 16.37
CA GLU A 313 -14.40 -5.93 16.99
C GLU A 313 -15.77 -5.40 16.57
N ALA A 314 -15.96 -4.09 16.60
CA ALA A 314 -17.21 -3.47 16.15
C ALA A 314 -17.49 -3.77 14.66
N ALA A 315 -16.50 -3.64 13.79
CA ALA A 315 -16.64 -3.94 12.37
C ALA A 315 -16.99 -5.42 12.12
N ALA A 316 -16.32 -6.35 12.81
CA ALA A 316 -16.57 -7.79 12.66
C ALA A 316 -17.99 -8.20 13.12
N ASN A 317 -18.60 -7.43 14.04
CA ASN A 317 -19.95 -7.67 14.54
C ASN A 317 -21.04 -6.92 13.74
N HIS A 318 -20.69 -6.17 12.72
CA HIS A 318 -21.67 -5.43 11.91
C HIS A 318 -22.58 -6.38 11.13
N PRO A 319 -23.92 -6.13 11.05
CA PRO A 319 -24.88 -7.03 10.38
C PRO A 319 -24.58 -7.34 8.91
N ILE A 320 -23.83 -6.48 8.22
CA ILE A 320 -23.40 -6.70 6.82
C ILE A 320 -22.47 -7.91 6.67
N GLU A 321 -21.69 -8.23 7.71
CA GLU A 321 -20.66 -9.28 7.63
C GLU A 321 -21.24 -10.70 7.49
N PRO A 322 -22.19 -11.16 8.33
CA PRO A 322 -22.79 -12.47 8.15
C PRO A 322 -23.56 -12.59 6.83
N VAL A 323 -24.29 -11.53 6.41
CA VAL A 323 -24.97 -11.50 5.10
C VAL A 323 -23.97 -11.68 3.97
N GLY A 324 -22.86 -10.92 4.01
CA GLY A 324 -21.79 -11.02 3.01
C GLY A 324 -21.12 -12.39 3.00
N ALA A 325 -20.90 -13.01 4.16
CA ALA A 325 -20.31 -14.34 4.26
C ALA A 325 -21.16 -15.41 3.56
N GLU A 326 -22.46 -15.42 3.80
CA GLU A 326 -23.40 -16.35 3.15
C GLU A 326 -23.43 -16.13 1.63
N LEU A 327 -23.52 -14.88 1.17
CA LEU A 327 -23.58 -14.55 -0.25
C LEU A 327 -22.29 -14.87 -1.00
N ARG A 328 -21.12 -14.58 -0.40
CA ARG A 328 -19.82 -14.96 -0.99
C ARG A 328 -19.67 -16.48 -1.16
N ASN A 329 -20.28 -17.29 -0.28
CA ASN A 329 -20.28 -18.76 -0.41
C ASN A 329 -21.01 -19.26 -1.66
N LEU A 330 -21.96 -18.49 -2.19
CA LEU A 330 -22.65 -18.81 -3.47
C LEU A 330 -21.76 -18.60 -4.70
N MET A 331 -20.68 -17.83 -4.56
CA MET A 331 -19.80 -17.42 -5.64
C MET A 331 -18.53 -18.26 -5.62
N SER A 332 -18.51 -19.36 -6.42
CA SER A 332 -17.41 -20.33 -6.42
C SER A 332 -16.04 -19.73 -6.80
N TRP A 333 -16.03 -18.63 -7.53
CA TRP A 333 -14.81 -17.92 -7.96
C TRP A 333 -14.22 -17.00 -6.89
N LEU A 334 -14.89 -16.82 -5.76
CA LEU A 334 -14.39 -16.05 -4.61
C LEU A 334 -13.75 -16.92 -3.52
N LYS A 335 -13.54 -18.20 -3.80
CA LYS A 335 -12.93 -19.18 -2.88
C LYS A 335 -11.42 -19.24 -3.04
#